data_59beb8c1b4106f6360267199f6c87410
#
_entry.id   59beb8c1b4106f6360267199f6c87410
#
_cell.length_a   1.000
_cell.length_b   1.000
_cell.length_c   1.000
_cell.angle_alpha   90.00
_cell.angle_beta   90.00
_cell.angle_gamma   90.00
#
_symmetry.space_group_name_H-M   'P 1'
#
loop_
_entity.id
_entity.type
_entity.pdbx_description
1 polymer ?
#
loop_
_entity_poly.entity_id
_entity_poly.type
_entity_poly.pdbx_seq_one_letter_code
_entity_poly.pdbx_strand_id
1 'polypeptide(L)'
;MKKFFLLLLLPVICIAFLQADYIYVVNSESRTLSRIDTETGTVNNSFTQLGLTPNMLKVNSDFIYVVLSGANSIQMIDRNSGITIRNIFIASSSNPWDVVEDSGYLYVSGMFTNKVYKISQESWTVIDQITVGTAPEGLEVCNGKLYVCNTGGYASGYANSSISVIDLDSFSVIKTIPVWTNPQDIAVFGSQLHIVCTGNWSSISGAVDIIDTITDERIDRLLIGGNPWSVWISPQGFAYLGEGYNSGVYSYNASTLEILHNSSNPLIPGGIMISGSTDCIAVLYAPYSQNGYVFLRSNNWQPITHWTVALIPTDICYFSNETPVSDEELPLPQITLYPNPVNKDGILNFKADNAFYGELKIYNLKGQKVLQVPVQKGEARIDLKGKGMGSGLYFYHSGKAKGKIIVK
;
A
#
# COMPACT_ATOMS: atom_id res chain seq x y z
N MET A 1 -14.41 37.82 59.50
CA MET A 1 -15.02 37.75 58.15
C MET A 1 -14.03 37.06 57.22
N LYS A 2 -14.23 35.77 56.96
CA LYS A 2 -13.39 35.02 56.01
C LYS A 2 -14.03 35.13 54.61
N LYS A 3 -13.34 35.74 53.64
CA LYS A 3 -13.73 35.80 52.27
C LYS A 3 -13.43 34.46 51.58
N PHE A 4 -14.45 33.74 51.20
CA PHE A 4 -14.36 32.58 50.28
C PHE A 4 -14.19 33.10 48.87
N PHE A 5 -13.07 32.77 48.23
CA PHE A 5 -12.89 32.93 46.77
C PHE A 5 -13.38 31.65 46.10
N LEU A 6 -14.49 31.74 45.43
CA LEU A 6 -15.00 30.64 44.58
C LEU A 6 -14.29 30.68 43.22
N LEU A 7 -13.34 29.76 43.00
CA LEU A 7 -12.65 29.60 41.73
C LEU A 7 -13.60 28.82 40.79
N LEU A 8 -14.23 29.52 39.84
CA LEU A 8 -14.98 28.87 38.78
C LEU A 8 -13.98 28.23 37.78
N LEU A 9 -13.81 26.92 37.84
CA LEU A 9 -13.18 26.14 36.79
C LEU A 9 -14.16 26.04 35.61
N LEU A 10 -13.97 26.84 34.58
CA LEU A 10 -14.60 26.62 33.28
C LEU A 10 -13.97 25.35 32.65
N PRO A 11 -14.78 24.33 32.26
CA PRO A 11 -14.24 23.24 31.50
C PRO A 11 -13.81 23.76 30.12
N VAL A 12 -12.53 23.65 29.80
CA VAL A 12 -12.04 23.82 28.43
C VAL A 12 -12.60 22.64 27.65
N ILE A 13 -13.69 22.82 26.94
CA ILE A 13 -14.19 21.87 25.96
C ILE A 13 -13.17 21.94 24.81
N CYS A 14 -12.27 20.95 24.76
CA CYS A 14 -11.43 20.73 23.61
C CYS A 14 -12.38 20.21 22.52
N ILE A 15 -12.87 21.11 21.65
CA ILE A 15 -13.58 20.71 20.43
C ILE A 15 -12.48 20.13 19.54
N ALA A 16 -12.33 18.81 19.54
CA ALA A 16 -11.63 18.13 18.47
C ALA A 16 -12.41 18.46 17.20
N PHE A 17 -11.85 19.32 16.36
CA PHE A 17 -12.34 19.46 15.00
C PHE A 17 -12.07 18.11 14.32
N LEU A 18 -13.10 17.29 14.17
CA LEU A 18 -13.08 16.20 13.21
C LEU A 18 -12.78 16.83 11.86
N GLN A 19 -11.63 16.57 11.33
CA GLN A 19 -11.24 17.06 10.01
C GLN A 19 -11.94 16.17 9.00
N ALA A 20 -12.66 16.77 8.05
CA ALA A 20 -13.44 16.04 7.06
C ALA A 20 -12.58 15.09 6.24
N ASP A 21 -13.12 13.93 5.90
CA ASP A 21 -12.50 13.01 4.95
C ASP A 21 -12.62 13.56 3.53
N TYR A 22 -11.61 13.34 2.72
CA TYR A 22 -11.58 13.80 1.34
C TYR A 22 -11.37 12.63 0.37
N ILE A 23 -12.01 12.75 -0.80
CA ILE A 23 -11.69 11.90 -1.94
C ILE A 23 -11.01 12.77 -3.00
N TYR A 24 -9.85 12.33 -3.46
CA TYR A 24 -9.10 12.94 -4.54
C TYR A 24 -9.20 12.09 -5.79
N VAL A 25 -9.41 12.74 -6.95
CA VAL A 25 -9.55 12.05 -8.25
C VAL A 25 -8.72 12.76 -9.30
N VAL A 26 -7.84 12.01 -9.95
CA VAL A 26 -7.08 12.47 -11.12
C VAL A 26 -7.97 12.39 -12.35
N ASN A 27 -8.17 13.51 -13.05
CA ASN A 27 -8.93 13.56 -14.30
C ASN A 27 -7.96 13.81 -15.46
N SER A 28 -7.63 12.77 -16.20
CA SER A 28 -6.52 12.80 -17.15
C SER A 28 -6.77 13.74 -18.33
N GLU A 29 -7.93 13.68 -18.95
CA GLU A 29 -8.23 14.53 -20.12
C GLU A 29 -8.45 15.99 -19.73
N SER A 30 -9.18 16.23 -18.64
CA SER A 30 -9.34 17.60 -18.10
C SER A 30 -8.06 18.17 -17.52
N ARG A 31 -7.09 17.31 -17.22
CA ARG A 31 -5.86 17.65 -16.51
C ARG A 31 -6.13 18.43 -15.22
N THR A 32 -7.04 17.91 -14.42
CA THR A 32 -7.40 18.49 -13.12
C THR A 32 -7.39 17.42 -12.02
N LEU A 33 -7.16 17.87 -10.81
CA LEU A 33 -7.41 17.10 -9.61
C LEU A 33 -8.76 17.55 -9.04
N SER A 34 -9.68 16.61 -8.87
CA SER A 34 -10.91 16.84 -8.11
C SER A 34 -10.68 16.57 -6.64
N ARG A 35 -11.28 17.38 -5.77
CA ARG A 35 -11.42 17.10 -4.33
C ARG A 35 -12.89 17.09 -3.96
N ILE A 36 -13.31 16.01 -3.31
CA ILE A 36 -14.66 15.81 -2.77
C ILE A 36 -14.54 15.82 -1.25
N ASP A 37 -15.29 16.67 -0.60
CA ASP A 37 -15.49 16.66 0.85
C ASP A 37 -16.66 15.71 1.15
N THR A 38 -16.38 14.62 1.88
CA THR A 38 -17.37 13.57 2.10
C THR A 38 -18.43 13.95 3.14
N GLU A 39 -18.13 14.89 4.02
CA GLU A 39 -19.06 15.37 5.05
C GLU A 39 -20.08 16.35 4.47
N THR A 40 -19.60 17.35 3.71
CA THR A 40 -20.46 18.38 3.12
C THR A 40 -21.02 17.98 1.75
N GLY A 41 -20.44 16.98 1.11
CA GLY A 41 -20.76 16.58 -0.27
C GLY A 41 -20.27 17.57 -1.33
N THR A 42 -19.42 18.53 -0.95
CA THR A 42 -18.91 19.57 -1.86
C THR A 42 -17.85 18.98 -2.81
N VAL A 43 -18.01 19.24 -4.11
CA VAL A 43 -17.07 18.82 -5.15
C VAL A 43 -16.36 20.04 -5.74
N ASN A 44 -15.03 20.02 -5.74
CA ASN A 44 -14.21 20.97 -6.47
C ASN A 44 -13.44 20.21 -7.58
N ASN A 45 -13.97 20.23 -8.80
CA ASN A 45 -13.37 19.55 -9.97
C ASN A 45 -12.13 20.26 -10.53
N SER A 46 -11.78 21.43 -10.01
CA SER A 46 -10.60 22.21 -10.38
C SER A 46 -9.77 22.55 -9.15
N PHE A 47 -9.68 21.64 -8.21
CA PHE A 47 -8.91 21.81 -6.97
C PHE A 47 -7.45 22.15 -7.27
N THR A 48 -6.88 21.46 -8.29
CA THR A 48 -5.55 21.77 -8.83
C THR A 48 -5.54 21.57 -10.35
N GLN A 49 -4.88 22.45 -11.08
CA GLN A 49 -4.56 22.22 -12.49
C GLN A 49 -3.35 21.30 -12.58
N LEU A 50 -3.44 20.23 -13.37
CA LEU A 50 -2.38 19.25 -13.55
C LEU A 50 -1.61 19.43 -14.86
N GLY A 51 -0.39 18.89 -14.91
CA GLY A 51 0.44 18.84 -16.10
C GLY A 51 -0.06 17.83 -17.14
N LEU A 52 0.81 17.50 -18.11
CA LEU A 52 0.45 16.63 -19.25
C LEU A 52 0.30 15.17 -18.84
N THR A 53 -0.81 14.56 -19.26
CA THR A 53 -1.15 13.15 -19.07
C THR A 53 -1.00 12.72 -17.59
N PRO A 54 -1.79 13.32 -16.68
CA PRO A 54 -1.80 12.87 -15.29
C PRO A 54 -2.43 11.48 -15.23
N ASN A 55 -1.88 10.61 -14.38
CA ASN A 55 -2.23 9.19 -14.35
C ASN A 55 -2.59 8.71 -12.93
N MET A 56 -1.61 8.44 -12.08
CA MET A 56 -1.79 7.92 -10.74
C MET A 56 -1.53 9.00 -9.69
N LEU A 57 -2.05 8.80 -8.48
CA LEU A 57 -1.79 9.68 -7.34
C LEU A 57 -1.42 8.91 -6.07
N LYS A 58 -0.61 9.54 -5.23
CA LYS A 58 -0.37 9.13 -3.84
C LYS A 58 -0.66 10.30 -2.92
N VAL A 59 -1.34 10.04 -1.81
CA VAL A 59 -1.72 11.07 -0.84
C VAL A 59 -1.15 10.72 0.53
N ASN A 60 -0.51 11.68 1.17
CA ASN A 60 -0.12 11.59 2.59
C ASN A 60 -0.72 12.75 3.41
N SER A 61 -0.29 12.92 4.67
CA SER A 61 -0.80 13.98 5.56
C SER A 61 -0.64 15.39 5.00
N ASP A 62 0.42 15.65 4.25
CA ASP A 62 0.84 16.99 3.84
C ASP A 62 0.68 17.23 2.35
N PHE A 63 0.93 16.20 1.53
CA PHE A 63 1.07 16.33 0.09
C PHE A 63 0.22 15.33 -0.71
N ILE A 64 -0.05 15.73 -1.94
CA ILE A 64 -0.54 14.87 -3.00
C ILE A 64 0.54 14.84 -4.08
N TYR A 65 0.99 13.65 -4.43
CA TYR A 65 1.90 13.39 -5.54
C TYR A 65 1.09 12.88 -6.72
N VAL A 66 1.11 13.59 -7.83
CA VAL A 66 0.43 13.16 -9.07
C VAL A 66 1.49 12.84 -10.13
N VAL A 67 1.39 11.63 -10.66
CA VAL A 67 2.25 11.17 -11.75
C VAL A 67 1.81 11.82 -13.05
N LEU A 68 2.72 12.53 -13.71
CA LEU A 68 2.52 13.19 -15.01
C LEU A 68 3.29 12.44 -16.09
N SER A 69 2.70 11.37 -16.62
CA SER A 69 3.35 10.47 -17.59
C SER A 69 3.84 11.23 -18.83
N GLY A 70 3.02 12.13 -19.39
CA GLY A 70 3.38 12.91 -20.57
C GLY A 70 4.38 14.04 -20.31
N ALA A 71 4.52 14.48 -19.06
CA ALA A 71 5.50 15.49 -18.66
C ALA A 71 6.79 14.89 -18.10
N ASN A 72 6.89 13.56 -17.95
CA ASN A 72 8.01 12.86 -17.33
C ASN A 72 8.35 13.39 -15.92
N SER A 73 7.36 13.67 -15.12
CA SER A 73 7.51 14.32 -13.81
C SER A 73 6.47 13.86 -12.79
N ILE A 74 6.73 14.16 -11.53
CA ILE A 74 5.75 14.11 -10.43
C ILE A 74 5.38 15.54 -10.07
N GLN A 75 4.08 15.84 -10.01
CA GLN A 75 3.57 17.11 -9.48
C GLN A 75 3.26 16.93 -8.00
N MET A 76 3.97 17.70 -7.17
CA MET A 76 3.78 17.74 -5.73
C MET A 76 2.86 18.91 -5.37
N ILE A 77 1.78 18.63 -4.68
CA ILE A 77 0.68 19.56 -4.37
C ILE A 77 0.50 19.60 -2.86
N ASP A 78 0.35 20.78 -2.28
CA ASP A 78 -0.08 20.93 -0.89
C ASP A 78 -1.52 20.43 -0.75
N ARG A 79 -1.74 19.42 0.09
CA ARG A 79 -3.02 18.73 0.20
C ARG A 79 -4.17 19.63 0.66
N ASN A 80 -3.88 20.61 1.49
CA ASN A 80 -4.92 21.47 2.08
C ASN A 80 -5.35 22.57 1.10
N SER A 81 -4.38 23.25 0.48
CA SER A 81 -4.64 24.40 -0.39
C SER A 81 -4.82 24.05 -1.86
N GLY A 82 -4.35 22.88 -2.31
CA GLY A 82 -4.30 22.52 -3.73
C GLY A 82 -3.22 23.27 -4.53
N ILE A 83 -2.33 23.99 -3.86
CA ILE A 83 -1.24 24.71 -4.52
C ILE A 83 -0.14 23.74 -4.93
N THR A 84 0.27 23.80 -6.20
CA THR A 84 1.44 23.07 -6.66
C THR A 84 2.71 23.64 -6.01
N ILE A 85 3.39 22.82 -5.22
CA ILE A 85 4.64 23.18 -4.54
C ILE A 85 5.81 23.07 -5.52
N ARG A 86 5.85 22.00 -6.31
CA ARG A 86 6.88 21.78 -7.33
C ARG A 86 6.50 20.69 -8.33
N ASN A 87 7.25 20.68 -9.44
CA ASN A 87 7.28 19.56 -10.37
C ASN A 87 8.68 18.92 -10.31
N ILE A 88 8.73 17.63 -10.04
CA ILE A 88 9.97 16.86 -9.90
C ILE A 88 10.18 16.12 -11.21
N PHE A 89 11.15 16.55 -12.01
CA PHE A 89 11.50 15.88 -13.27
C PHE A 89 12.19 14.54 -12.99
N ILE A 90 11.75 13.48 -13.66
CA ILE A 90 12.26 12.13 -13.47
C ILE A 90 13.41 11.86 -14.45
N ALA A 91 13.10 11.69 -15.73
CA ALA A 91 14.05 11.49 -16.79
C ALA A 91 13.37 11.69 -18.15
N SER A 92 14.12 12.05 -19.17
CA SER A 92 13.58 12.14 -20.54
C SER A 92 13.02 10.78 -20.98
N SER A 93 11.82 10.79 -21.54
CA SER A 93 11.11 9.60 -22.04
C SER A 93 10.90 8.51 -20.97
N SER A 94 10.86 8.89 -19.70
CA SER A 94 10.61 7.91 -18.62
C SER A 94 9.19 7.38 -18.64
N ASN A 95 8.22 8.21 -19.02
CA ASN A 95 6.79 7.90 -18.90
C ASN A 95 6.50 7.31 -17.52
N PRO A 96 6.65 8.09 -16.43
CA PRO A 96 6.41 7.60 -15.07
C PRO A 96 4.98 7.09 -14.94
N TRP A 97 4.79 6.02 -14.17
CA TRP A 97 3.49 5.38 -14.04
C TRP A 97 2.94 5.42 -12.62
N ASP A 98 3.73 5.01 -11.64
CA ASP A 98 3.31 4.97 -10.24
C ASP A 98 4.37 5.59 -9.33
N VAL A 99 3.97 5.98 -8.12
CA VAL A 99 4.81 6.55 -7.09
C VAL A 99 4.46 6.01 -5.72
N VAL A 100 5.46 5.58 -4.97
CA VAL A 100 5.33 5.20 -3.56
C VAL A 100 6.35 5.93 -2.70
N GLU A 101 6.03 6.07 -1.42
CA GLU A 101 6.84 6.79 -0.44
C GLU A 101 7.32 5.85 0.65
N ASP A 102 8.61 5.90 0.98
CA ASP A 102 9.17 5.23 2.15
C ASP A 102 10.41 5.95 2.67
N SER A 103 10.50 6.08 4.01
CA SER A 103 11.70 6.49 4.75
C SER A 103 12.42 7.74 4.20
N GLY A 104 11.65 8.77 3.77
CA GLY A 104 12.19 10.03 3.24
C GLY A 104 12.57 9.99 1.77
N TYR A 105 12.10 8.98 1.03
CA TYR A 105 12.28 8.83 -0.41
C TYR A 105 10.96 8.61 -1.12
N LEU A 106 10.88 9.04 -2.38
CA LEU A 106 9.87 8.59 -3.32
C LEU A 106 10.54 7.62 -4.32
N TYR A 107 9.80 6.58 -4.66
CA TYR A 107 10.19 5.63 -5.71
C TYR A 107 9.17 5.74 -6.84
N VAL A 108 9.66 5.86 -8.06
CA VAL A 108 8.83 6.11 -9.25
C VAL A 108 9.17 5.09 -10.33
N SER A 109 8.18 4.38 -10.83
CA SER A 109 8.34 3.48 -11.99
C SER A 109 8.40 4.30 -13.29
N GLY A 110 9.38 4.00 -14.14
CA GLY A 110 9.54 4.60 -15.46
C GLY A 110 9.29 3.57 -16.54
N MET A 111 8.04 3.51 -17.00
CA MET A 111 7.51 2.48 -17.89
C MET A 111 8.34 2.30 -19.17
N PHE A 112 8.75 3.40 -19.84
CA PHE A 112 9.48 3.33 -21.10
C PHE A 112 11.00 3.16 -20.93
N THR A 113 11.52 3.38 -19.73
CA THR A 113 12.95 3.24 -19.44
C THR A 113 13.30 1.92 -18.78
N ASN A 114 12.29 1.14 -18.38
CA ASN A 114 12.46 -0.11 -17.62
C ASN A 114 13.25 0.11 -16.33
N LYS A 115 12.94 1.20 -15.61
CA LYS A 115 13.67 1.60 -14.40
C LYS A 115 12.73 1.98 -13.27
N VAL A 116 13.28 1.92 -12.07
CA VAL A 116 12.75 2.63 -10.91
C VAL A 116 13.72 3.75 -10.56
N TYR A 117 13.17 4.92 -10.26
CA TYR A 117 13.91 6.11 -9.86
C TYR A 117 13.71 6.37 -8.37
N LYS A 118 14.81 6.65 -7.66
CA LYS A 118 14.81 7.03 -6.25
C LYS A 118 14.98 8.53 -6.13
N ILE A 119 14.04 9.20 -5.45
CA ILE A 119 14.00 10.65 -5.26
C ILE A 119 14.18 10.93 -3.78
N SER A 120 15.10 11.81 -3.41
CA SER A 120 15.24 12.28 -2.03
C SER A 120 14.19 13.34 -1.73
N GLN A 121 13.47 13.19 -0.62
CA GLN A 121 12.52 14.20 -0.13
C GLN A 121 13.22 15.39 0.55
N GLU A 122 14.52 15.34 0.80
CA GLU A 122 15.30 16.47 1.26
C GLU A 122 15.64 17.42 0.09
N SER A 123 16.20 16.87 -1.01
CA SER A 123 16.60 17.65 -2.19
C SER A 123 15.51 17.76 -3.26
N TRP A 124 14.52 16.86 -3.24
CA TRP A 124 13.48 16.73 -4.25
C TRP A 124 14.03 16.51 -5.67
N THR A 125 15.08 15.72 -5.76
CA THR A 125 15.73 15.35 -7.02
C THR A 125 15.92 13.85 -7.10
N VAL A 126 16.01 13.33 -8.31
CA VAL A 126 16.41 11.93 -8.54
C VAL A 126 17.87 11.78 -8.10
N ILE A 127 18.13 10.90 -7.15
CA ILE A 127 19.46 10.62 -6.59
C ILE A 127 20.01 9.28 -7.04
N ASP A 128 19.14 8.35 -7.47
CA ASP A 128 19.54 7.03 -7.95
C ASP A 128 18.49 6.44 -8.90
N GLN A 129 18.86 5.40 -9.63
CA GLN A 129 17.96 4.66 -10.52
C GLN A 129 18.44 3.21 -10.70
N ILE A 130 17.51 2.29 -10.84
CA ILE A 130 17.82 0.89 -11.03
C ILE A 130 17.01 0.29 -12.19
N THR A 131 17.65 -0.56 -13.00
CA THR A 131 16.96 -1.29 -14.07
C THR A 131 16.19 -2.47 -13.50
N VAL A 132 14.93 -2.61 -13.92
CA VAL A 132 14.02 -3.69 -13.56
C VAL A 132 13.51 -4.44 -14.81
N GLY A 133 12.42 -5.16 -14.72
CA GLY A 133 11.81 -5.81 -15.88
C GLY A 133 11.17 -4.82 -16.86
N THR A 134 10.61 -5.35 -17.95
CA THR A 134 10.03 -4.54 -19.03
C THR A 134 8.72 -3.89 -18.63
N ALA A 135 8.60 -2.60 -18.92
CA ALA A 135 7.42 -1.77 -18.67
C ALA A 135 6.94 -1.86 -17.20
N PRO A 136 7.73 -1.34 -16.24
CA PRO A 136 7.33 -1.30 -14.83
C PRO A 136 6.17 -0.32 -14.62
N GLU A 137 5.16 -0.76 -13.88
CA GLU A 137 3.95 -0.01 -13.55
C GLU A 137 3.76 0.06 -12.03
N GLY A 138 2.84 -0.71 -11.43
CA GLY A 138 2.52 -0.64 -10.01
C GLY A 138 3.69 -0.92 -9.08
N LEU A 139 3.73 -0.19 -7.98
CA LEU A 139 4.78 -0.21 -6.95
C LEU A 139 4.17 -0.45 -5.57
N GLU A 140 4.84 -1.23 -4.72
CA GLU A 140 4.46 -1.36 -3.31
C GLU A 140 5.69 -1.58 -2.43
N VAL A 141 5.72 -0.91 -1.27
CA VAL A 141 6.80 -1.07 -0.28
C VAL A 141 6.33 -1.93 0.88
N CYS A 142 7.09 -2.97 1.17
CA CYS A 142 6.82 -3.84 2.30
C CYS A 142 8.12 -4.45 2.86
N ASN A 143 8.26 -4.46 4.19
CA ASN A 143 9.39 -5.12 4.89
C ASN A 143 10.79 -4.67 4.41
N GLY A 144 10.98 -3.38 4.11
CA GLY A 144 12.26 -2.82 3.61
C GLY A 144 12.59 -3.21 2.17
N LYS A 145 11.59 -3.70 1.43
CA LYS A 145 11.70 -4.04 0.01
C LYS A 145 10.69 -3.25 -0.81
N LEU A 146 11.05 -2.93 -2.05
CA LEU A 146 10.14 -2.40 -3.06
C LEU A 146 9.83 -3.50 -4.07
N TYR A 147 8.55 -3.75 -4.29
CA TYR A 147 8.05 -4.68 -5.29
C TYR A 147 7.54 -3.90 -6.49
N VAL A 148 7.93 -4.34 -7.68
CA VAL A 148 7.67 -3.63 -8.95
C VAL A 148 6.97 -4.55 -9.93
N CYS A 149 5.77 -4.19 -10.34
CA CYS A 149 5.02 -4.89 -11.38
C CYS A 149 5.64 -4.61 -12.75
N ASN A 150 6.30 -5.59 -13.37
CA ASN A 150 6.80 -5.49 -14.74
C ASN A 150 5.77 -6.15 -15.67
N THR A 151 5.04 -5.35 -16.41
CA THR A 151 3.93 -5.85 -17.26
C THR A 151 4.40 -6.72 -18.42
N GLY A 152 5.66 -6.58 -18.82
CA GLY A 152 6.23 -7.22 -20.00
C GLY A 152 6.02 -6.41 -21.29
N GLY A 153 5.16 -5.38 -21.24
CA GLY A 153 4.89 -4.45 -22.34
C GLY A 153 3.97 -5.00 -23.44
N TYR A 154 3.10 -4.15 -23.96
CA TYR A 154 2.12 -4.48 -24.99
C TYR A 154 2.77 -5.01 -26.27
N ALA A 155 3.85 -4.40 -26.73
CA ALA A 155 4.53 -4.76 -27.98
C ALA A 155 5.07 -6.21 -28.00
N SER A 156 5.37 -6.78 -26.84
CA SER A 156 5.81 -8.16 -26.67
C SER A 156 4.66 -9.14 -26.35
N GLY A 157 3.41 -8.68 -26.33
CA GLY A 157 2.26 -9.45 -25.86
C GLY A 157 2.32 -9.76 -24.36
N TYR A 158 2.97 -8.88 -23.59
CA TYR A 158 3.20 -9.03 -22.14
C TYR A 158 4.06 -10.25 -21.77
N ALA A 159 4.97 -10.65 -22.67
CA ALA A 159 5.94 -11.70 -22.37
C ALA A 159 6.86 -11.29 -21.23
N ASN A 160 7.28 -12.26 -20.40
CA ASN A 160 8.16 -12.04 -19.24
C ASN A 160 7.56 -11.15 -18.14
N SER A 161 6.24 -11.17 -17.99
CA SER A 161 5.56 -10.55 -16.84
C SER A 161 6.15 -11.06 -15.53
N SER A 162 6.55 -10.14 -14.64
CA SER A 162 7.28 -10.49 -13.43
C SER A 162 7.14 -9.42 -12.35
N ILE A 163 7.52 -9.76 -11.14
CA ILE A 163 7.76 -8.80 -10.05
C ILE A 163 9.27 -8.71 -9.84
N SER A 164 9.84 -7.50 -9.91
CA SER A 164 11.18 -7.23 -9.41
C SER A 164 11.11 -6.90 -7.92
N VAL A 165 11.96 -7.54 -7.13
CA VAL A 165 12.11 -7.27 -5.69
C VAL A 165 13.41 -6.49 -5.50
N ILE A 166 13.30 -5.27 -4.99
CA ILE A 166 14.43 -4.37 -4.71
C ILE A 166 14.59 -4.27 -3.20
N ASP A 167 15.78 -4.57 -2.70
CA ASP A 167 16.17 -4.27 -1.32
C ASP A 167 16.43 -2.76 -1.20
N LEU A 168 15.74 -2.07 -0.29
CA LEU A 168 15.78 -0.62 -0.19
C LEU A 168 17.04 -0.08 0.50
N ASP A 169 17.71 -0.89 1.32
CA ASP A 169 18.97 -0.49 1.98
C ASP A 169 20.12 -0.44 0.97
N SER A 170 20.26 -1.47 0.14
CA SER A 170 21.29 -1.57 -0.89
C SER A 170 20.88 -0.96 -2.22
N PHE A 171 19.59 -0.66 -2.41
CA PHE A 171 18.95 -0.26 -3.67
C PHE A 171 19.35 -1.14 -4.85
N SER A 172 19.21 -2.46 -4.66
CA SER A 172 19.56 -3.47 -5.66
C SER A 172 18.43 -4.47 -5.88
N VAL A 173 18.26 -4.97 -7.12
CA VAL A 173 17.33 -6.07 -7.42
C VAL A 173 17.89 -7.35 -6.83
N ILE A 174 17.18 -7.92 -5.85
CA ILE A 174 17.58 -9.15 -5.16
C ILE A 174 16.86 -10.39 -5.68
N LYS A 175 15.69 -10.21 -6.35
CA LYS A 175 14.92 -11.32 -6.91
C LYS A 175 14.03 -10.83 -8.06
N THR A 176 13.71 -11.72 -8.98
CA THR A 176 12.67 -11.56 -10.00
C THR A 176 11.74 -12.76 -9.93
N ILE A 177 10.44 -12.51 -9.75
CA ILE A 177 9.42 -13.53 -9.53
C ILE A 177 8.51 -13.56 -10.76
N PRO A 178 8.44 -14.66 -11.52
CA PRO A 178 7.47 -14.78 -12.63
C PRO A 178 6.04 -14.78 -12.09
N VAL A 179 5.18 -13.96 -12.70
CA VAL A 179 3.76 -13.86 -12.36
C VAL A 179 2.87 -14.06 -13.61
N TRP A 180 1.55 -14.01 -13.41
CA TRP A 180 0.59 -14.05 -14.51
C TRP A 180 0.77 -12.86 -15.45
N THR A 181 0.14 -12.94 -16.63
CA THR A 181 0.29 -11.96 -17.71
C THR A 181 -0.16 -10.56 -17.31
N ASN A 182 0.71 -9.57 -17.52
CA ASN A 182 0.42 -8.15 -17.38
C ASN A 182 0.04 -7.73 -15.94
N PRO A 183 0.97 -7.83 -14.96
CA PRO A 183 0.77 -7.30 -13.61
C PRO A 183 0.69 -5.76 -13.66
N GLN A 184 -0.43 -5.19 -13.20
CA GLN A 184 -0.72 -3.75 -13.28
C GLN A 184 -0.62 -3.07 -11.93
N ASP A 185 -1.21 -3.69 -10.91
CA ASP A 185 -1.36 -3.08 -9.59
C ASP A 185 -1.10 -4.11 -8.49
N ILE A 186 -0.79 -3.61 -7.30
CA ILE A 186 -0.29 -4.41 -6.19
C ILE A 186 -0.72 -3.80 -4.85
N ALA A 187 -1.16 -4.65 -3.92
CA ALA A 187 -1.48 -4.25 -2.55
C ALA A 187 -0.93 -5.26 -1.55
N VAL A 188 -0.61 -4.77 -0.35
CA VAL A 188 -0.17 -5.59 0.79
C VAL A 188 -1.33 -5.90 1.72
N PHE A 189 -1.44 -7.15 2.16
CA PHE A 189 -2.28 -7.54 3.26
C PHE A 189 -1.57 -8.56 4.16
N GLY A 190 -1.29 -8.17 5.39
CA GLY A 190 -0.47 -8.98 6.30
C GLY A 190 0.94 -9.21 5.76
N SER A 191 1.33 -10.46 5.55
CA SER A 191 2.62 -10.85 4.93
C SER A 191 2.48 -11.23 3.46
N GLN A 192 1.39 -10.85 2.81
CA GLN A 192 1.11 -11.21 1.43
C GLN A 192 1.02 -9.98 0.53
N LEU A 193 1.55 -10.13 -0.68
CA LEU A 193 1.29 -9.23 -1.79
C LEU A 193 0.21 -9.83 -2.68
N HIS A 194 -0.75 -9.02 -3.05
CA HIS A 194 -1.83 -9.33 -3.95
C HIS A 194 -1.59 -8.57 -5.25
N ILE A 195 -1.15 -9.27 -6.30
CA ILE A 195 -0.76 -8.69 -7.58
C ILE A 195 -1.88 -8.90 -8.59
N VAL A 196 -2.47 -7.82 -9.07
CA VAL A 196 -3.47 -7.86 -10.12
C VAL A 196 -2.79 -7.97 -11.47
N CYS A 197 -3.07 -9.06 -12.16
CA CYS A 197 -2.61 -9.34 -13.52
C CYS A 197 -3.80 -9.27 -14.47
N THR A 198 -3.79 -8.30 -15.37
CA THR A 198 -4.93 -7.96 -16.24
C THR A 198 -5.18 -9.00 -17.33
N GLY A 199 -4.17 -9.78 -17.70
CA GLY A 199 -4.20 -10.61 -18.89
C GLY A 199 -3.75 -9.83 -20.14
N ASN A 200 -4.03 -10.37 -21.32
CA ASN A 200 -3.54 -9.78 -22.58
C ASN A 200 -4.62 -9.04 -23.39
N TRP A 201 -5.74 -8.71 -22.77
CA TRP A 201 -6.89 -8.02 -23.39
C TRP A 201 -7.56 -8.82 -24.55
N SER A 202 -7.26 -10.11 -24.66
CA SER A 202 -7.75 -10.98 -25.72
C SER A 202 -8.03 -12.40 -25.25
N SER A 203 -7.02 -13.26 -25.28
CA SER A 203 -7.15 -14.71 -25.02
C SER A 203 -6.76 -15.14 -23.61
N ILE A 204 -6.02 -14.29 -22.89
CA ILE A 204 -5.60 -14.54 -21.51
C ILE A 204 -6.35 -13.59 -20.59
N SER A 205 -7.24 -14.15 -19.79
CA SER A 205 -8.01 -13.43 -18.80
C SER A 205 -7.17 -13.10 -17.56
N GLY A 206 -7.66 -12.17 -16.75
CA GLY A 206 -7.00 -11.72 -15.56
C GLY A 206 -6.97 -12.73 -14.42
N ALA A 207 -6.00 -12.54 -13.56
CA ALA A 207 -5.78 -13.32 -12.35
C ALA A 207 -5.20 -12.42 -11.23
N VAL A 208 -5.19 -12.94 -10.01
CA VAL A 208 -4.43 -12.34 -8.91
C VAL A 208 -3.38 -13.34 -8.46
N ASP A 209 -2.11 -12.97 -8.53
CA ASP A 209 -1.03 -13.76 -7.95
C ASP A 209 -0.76 -13.32 -6.51
N ILE A 210 -0.55 -14.29 -5.63
CA ILE A 210 -0.27 -14.06 -4.21
C ILE A 210 1.18 -14.43 -3.94
N ILE A 211 1.95 -13.47 -3.40
CA ILE A 211 3.37 -13.65 -3.04
C ILE A 211 3.51 -13.48 -1.53
N ASP A 212 4.21 -14.40 -0.89
CA ASP A 212 4.64 -14.26 0.50
C ASP A 212 5.85 -13.31 0.59
N THR A 213 5.74 -12.22 1.37
CA THR A 213 6.78 -11.17 1.47
C THR A 213 7.99 -11.58 2.29
N ILE A 214 7.92 -12.69 3.02
CA ILE A 214 9.02 -13.21 3.83
C ILE A 214 9.96 -14.05 2.96
N THR A 215 9.38 -14.92 2.12
CA THR A 215 10.12 -15.85 1.27
C THR A 215 10.33 -15.31 -0.14
N ASP A 216 9.56 -14.29 -0.54
CA ASP A 216 9.48 -13.78 -1.90
C ASP A 216 9.11 -14.88 -2.92
N GLU A 217 8.24 -15.80 -2.52
CA GLU A 217 7.73 -16.87 -3.37
C GLU A 217 6.25 -16.68 -3.67
N ARG A 218 5.84 -16.99 -4.90
CA ARG A 218 4.42 -17.04 -5.23
C ARG A 218 3.80 -18.26 -4.58
N ILE A 219 2.79 -18.04 -3.73
CA ILE A 219 2.13 -19.08 -2.93
C ILE A 219 0.79 -19.50 -3.51
N ASP A 220 0.11 -18.63 -4.29
CA ASP A 220 -1.19 -18.96 -4.87
C ASP A 220 -1.48 -18.12 -6.13
N ARG A 221 -2.56 -18.48 -6.84
CA ARG A 221 -3.12 -17.74 -7.97
C ARG A 221 -4.63 -17.89 -8.02
N LEU A 222 -5.34 -16.76 -7.99
CA LEU A 222 -6.79 -16.69 -8.12
C LEU A 222 -7.16 -16.38 -9.57
N LEU A 223 -7.84 -17.30 -10.25
CA LEU A 223 -8.34 -17.09 -11.61
C LEU A 223 -9.66 -16.32 -11.56
N ILE A 224 -9.57 -14.99 -11.46
CA ILE A 224 -10.72 -14.11 -11.28
C ILE A 224 -11.47 -13.83 -12.60
N GLY A 225 -10.79 -13.96 -13.72
CA GLY A 225 -11.32 -13.67 -15.04
C GLY A 225 -11.39 -12.18 -15.38
N GLY A 226 -11.98 -11.84 -16.54
CA GLY A 226 -12.06 -10.45 -17.01
C GLY A 226 -10.70 -9.81 -17.25
N ASN A 227 -10.64 -8.50 -17.10
CA ASN A 227 -9.42 -7.70 -17.19
C ASN A 227 -9.30 -6.78 -15.95
N PRO A 228 -9.08 -7.33 -14.74
CA PRO A 228 -8.90 -6.53 -13.53
C PRO A 228 -7.70 -5.60 -13.71
N TRP A 229 -7.86 -4.36 -13.22
CA TRP A 229 -6.89 -3.29 -13.42
C TRP A 229 -6.26 -2.81 -12.13
N SER A 230 -7.05 -2.72 -11.06
CA SER A 230 -6.65 -2.18 -9.77
C SER A 230 -7.04 -3.09 -8.62
N VAL A 231 -6.38 -2.93 -7.48
CA VAL A 231 -6.71 -3.60 -6.23
C VAL A 231 -6.71 -2.64 -5.05
N TRP A 232 -7.76 -2.69 -4.25
CA TRP A 232 -7.79 -2.11 -2.93
C TRP A 232 -8.25 -3.17 -1.93
N ILE A 233 -7.54 -3.29 -0.81
CA ILE A 233 -7.88 -4.24 0.26
C ILE A 233 -8.37 -3.46 1.47
N SER A 234 -9.60 -3.75 1.88
CA SER A 234 -10.19 -3.11 3.04
C SER A 234 -9.50 -3.52 4.34
N PRO A 235 -9.57 -2.69 5.41
CA PRO A 235 -9.05 -3.06 6.72
C PRO A 235 -9.64 -4.37 7.28
N GLN A 236 -10.83 -4.77 6.80
CA GLN A 236 -11.49 -6.03 7.17
C GLN A 236 -10.96 -7.25 6.38
N GLY A 237 -10.02 -7.06 5.46
CA GLY A 237 -9.41 -8.13 4.67
C GLY A 237 -10.23 -8.58 3.47
N PHE A 238 -11.09 -7.73 2.92
CA PHE A 238 -11.72 -7.96 1.63
C PHE A 238 -11.00 -7.19 0.54
N ALA A 239 -10.54 -7.92 -0.48
CA ALA A 239 -9.93 -7.33 -1.66
C ALA A 239 -11.01 -7.03 -2.71
N TYR A 240 -10.93 -5.85 -3.30
CA TYR A 240 -11.80 -5.38 -4.36
C TYR A 240 -10.98 -4.98 -5.57
N LEU A 241 -11.39 -5.47 -6.74
CA LEU A 241 -10.69 -5.27 -8.00
C LEU A 241 -11.55 -4.44 -8.93
N GLY A 242 -11.01 -3.33 -9.42
CA GLY A 242 -11.62 -2.56 -10.53
C GLY A 242 -11.27 -3.18 -11.87
N GLU A 243 -12.16 -3.06 -12.84
CA GLU A 243 -12.00 -3.67 -14.15
C GLU A 243 -11.79 -2.59 -15.22
N GLY A 244 -10.77 -2.77 -16.06
CA GLY A 244 -10.27 -1.75 -16.99
C GLY A 244 -11.27 -1.22 -18.02
N TYR A 245 -12.33 -1.97 -18.30
CA TYR A 245 -13.42 -1.55 -19.20
C TYR A 245 -14.71 -1.18 -18.48
N ASN A 246 -14.68 -0.95 -17.17
CA ASN A 246 -15.87 -0.74 -16.34
C ASN A 246 -16.87 -1.92 -16.38
N SER A 247 -16.42 -3.14 -16.62
CA SER A 247 -17.30 -4.31 -16.70
C SER A 247 -17.81 -4.77 -15.35
N GLY A 248 -17.13 -4.41 -14.25
CA GLY A 248 -17.57 -4.72 -12.91
C GLY A 248 -16.47 -4.60 -11.85
N VAL A 249 -16.89 -4.71 -10.59
CA VAL A 249 -15.99 -4.88 -9.45
C VAL A 249 -15.99 -6.34 -9.05
N TYR A 250 -14.81 -6.94 -8.93
CA TYR A 250 -14.64 -8.29 -8.41
C TYR A 250 -14.19 -8.25 -6.98
N SER A 251 -14.32 -9.34 -6.24
CA SER A 251 -13.86 -9.40 -4.85
C SER A 251 -13.50 -10.80 -4.39
N TYR A 252 -12.61 -10.85 -3.41
CA TYR A 252 -12.24 -12.07 -2.71
C TYR A 252 -11.85 -11.74 -1.26
N ASN A 253 -11.83 -12.76 -0.40
CA ASN A 253 -11.30 -12.60 0.94
C ASN A 253 -9.77 -12.72 0.91
N ALA A 254 -9.04 -11.67 1.30
CA ALA A 254 -7.59 -11.61 1.23
C ALA A 254 -6.88 -12.58 2.19
N SER A 255 -7.54 -13.00 3.27
CA SER A 255 -6.97 -13.97 4.22
C SER A 255 -7.17 -15.41 3.80
N THR A 256 -8.37 -15.76 3.29
CA THR A 256 -8.73 -17.14 2.92
C THR A 256 -8.51 -17.44 1.45
N LEU A 257 -8.33 -16.40 0.62
CA LEU A 257 -8.21 -16.43 -0.82
C LEU A 257 -9.47 -16.95 -1.54
N GLU A 258 -10.61 -16.98 -0.85
CA GLU A 258 -11.89 -17.37 -1.42
C GLU A 258 -12.42 -16.27 -2.35
N ILE A 259 -12.67 -16.63 -3.62
CA ILE A 259 -13.28 -15.72 -4.60
C ILE A 259 -14.77 -15.58 -4.28
N LEU A 260 -15.22 -14.36 -4.01
CA LEU A 260 -16.62 -14.02 -3.72
C LEU A 260 -17.35 -13.55 -4.99
N HIS A 261 -16.67 -12.73 -5.80
CA HIS A 261 -17.19 -12.19 -7.05
C HIS A 261 -16.08 -12.20 -8.11
N ASN A 262 -16.44 -12.58 -9.33
CA ASN A 262 -15.53 -12.68 -10.47
C ASN A 262 -16.16 -12.12 -11.75
N SER A 263 -15.52 -12.28 -12.90
CA SER A 263 -16.01 -11.76 -14.18
C SER A 263 -17.38 -12.29 -14.61
N SER A 264 -17.78 -13.48 -14.15
CA SER A 264 -19.09 -14.06 -14.45
C SER A 264 -20.19 -13.62 -13.49
N ASN A 265 -19.80 -13.15 -12.30
CA ASN A 265 -20.70 -12.69 -11.24
C ASN A 265 -20.07 -11.50 -10.51
N PRO A 266 -19.98 -10.30 -11.12
CA PRO A 266 -19.39 -9.15 -10.50
C PRO A 266 -20.23 -8.65 -9.32
N LEU A 267 -19.57 -8.06 -8.32
CA LEU A 267 -20.21 -7.49 -7.14
C LEU A 267 -21.15 -6.34 -7.50
N ILE A 268 -20.70 -5.46 -8.40
CA ILE A 268 -21.49 -4.39 -9.03
C ILE A 268 -21.07 -4.25 -10.50
N PRO A 269 -21.95 -3.78 -11.39
CA PRO A 269 -21.59 -3.45 -12.76
C PRO A 269 -20.80 -2.12 -12.76
N GLY A 270 -19.62 -2.12 -13.37
CA GLY A 270 -18.77 -0.94 -13.53
C GLY A 270 -17.90 -0.60 -12.31
N GLY A 271 -16.81 0.09 -12.59
CA GLY A 271 -15.80 0.52 -11.62
C GLY A 271 -14.39 0.17 -12.06
N ILE A 272 -13.53 1.18 -12.20
CA ILE A 272 -12.14 1.00 -12.64
C ILE A 272 -11.15 1.02 -11.50
N MET A 273 -11.41 1.85 -10.49
CA MET A 273 -10.55 2.01 -9.32
C MET A 273 -11.39 2.04 -8.06
N ILE A 274 -10.85 1.51 -6.99
CA ILE A 274 -11.49 1.46 -5.68
C ILE A 274 -10.53 2.02 -4.63
N SER A 275 -11.05 2.79 -3.72
CA SER A 275 -10.35 3.27 -2.53
C SER A 275 -11.35 3.42 -1.40
N GLY A 276 -10.92 3.42 -0.14
CA GLY A 276 -11.87 3.54 0.95
C GLY A 276 -11.23 3.67 2.31
N SER A 277 -12.08 3.62 3.32
CA SER A 277 -11.75 3.62 4.75
C SER A 277 -12.32 2.37 5.43
N THR A 278 -12.32 2.38 6.76
CA THR A 278 -12.99 1.34 7.56
C THR A 278 -14.49 1.26 7.29
N ASP A 279 -15.14 2.40 7.01
CA ASP A 279 -16.60 2.52 6.97
C ASP A 279 -17.17 2.70 5.56
N CYS A 280 -16.37 3.26 4.64
CA CYS A 280 -16.82 3.65 3.32
C CYS A 280 -15.90 3.14 2.21
N ILE A 281 -16.52 2.83 1.07
CA ILE A 281 -15.86 2.40 -0.15
C ILE A 281 -16.23 3.38 -1.28
N ALA A 282 -15.24 3.99 -1.89
CA ALA A 282 -15.38 4.85 -3.04
C ALA A 282 -15.02 4.08 -4.31
N VAL A 283 -15.92 4.04 -5.28
CA VAL A 283 -15.73 3.38 -6.58
C VAL A 283 -15.71 4.43 -7.66
N LEU A 284 -14.62 4.46 -8.42
CA LEU A 284 -14.46 5.35 -9.57
C LEU A 284 -15.04 4.67 -10.83
N TYR A 285 -15.94 5.36 -11.50
CA TYR A 285 -16.48 4.98 -12.79
C TYR A 285 -16.05 6.00 -13.86
N ALA A 286 -15.38 5.53 -14.90
CA ALA A 286 -14.82 6.36 -15.96
C ALA A 286 -15.40 5.98 -17.32
N PRO A 287 -16.56 6.53 -17.71
CA PRO A 287 -17.11 6.28 -19.04
C PRO A 287 -16.22 6.95 -20.10
N TYR A 288 -16.11 6.33 -21.25
CA TYR A 288 -15.28 6.82 -22.33
C TYR A 288 -15.76 8.21 -22.82
N SER A 289 -14.84 9.16 -22.94
CA SER A 289 -15.09 10.54 -23.44
C SER A 289 -16.16 11.33 -22.70
N GLN A 290 -16.40 11.03 -21.43
CA GLN A 290 -17.40 11.73 -20.59
C GLN A 290 -16.82 12.03 -19.22
N ASN A 291 -17.54 12.83 -18.45
CA ASN A 291 -17.27 13.02 -17.03
C ASN A 291 -17.42 11.69 -16.28
N GLY A 292 -16.54 11.47 -15.32
CA GLY A 292 -16.61 10.32 -14.45
C GLY A 292 -17.54 10.52 -13.26
N TYR A 293 -17.70 9.43 -12.51
CA TYR A 293 -18.49 9.41 -11.29
C TYR A 293 -17.72 8.72 -10.17
N VAL A 294 -17.87 9.23 -8.96
CA VAL A 294 -17.47 8.55 -7.74
C VAL A 294 -18.71 8.09 -7.01
N PHE A 295 -18.87 6.80 -6.83
CA PHE A 295 -19.96 6.22 -6.03
C PHE A 295 -19.42 5.90 -4.64
N LEU A 296 -19.99 6.52 -3.60
CA LEU A 296 -19.69 6.19 -2.22
C LEU A 296 -20.66 5.13 -1.72
N ARG A 297 -20.13 4.11 -1.11
CA ARG A 297 -20.85 2.98 -0.52
C ARG A 297 -20.39 2.77 0.91
N SER A 298 -21.24 2.16 1.73
CA SER A 298 -20.83 1.67 3.04
C SER A 298 -19.96 0.40 2.88
N ASN A 299 -19.28 -0.01 3.95
CA ASN A 299 -18.45 -1.21 3.97
C ASN A 299 -19.23 -2.52 3.66
N ASN A 300 -20.56 -2.52 3.79
CA ASN A 300 -21.44 -3.61 3.34
C ASN A 300 -22.10 -3.35 1.96
N TRP A 301 -21.49 -2.47 1.15
CA TRP A 301 -21.82 -2.15 -0.24
C TRP A 301 -23.19 -1.48 -0.47
N GLN A 302 -23.86 -0.99 0.58
CA GLN A 302 -25.06 -0.19 0.39
C GLN A 302 -24.71 1.18 -0.19
N PRO A 303 -25.46 1.68 -1.20
CA PRO A 303 -25.18 2.99 -1.78
C PRO A 303 -25.45 4.09 -0.76
N ILE A 304 -24.52 5.05 -0.64
CA ILE A 304 -24.66 6.24 0.20
C ILE A 304 -24.97 7.43 -0.69
N THR A 305 -24.07 7.76 -1.60
CA THR A 305 -24.21 8.91 -2.53
C THR A 305 -23.30 8.73 -3.74
N HIS A 306 -23.34 9.71 -4.66
CA HIS A 306 -22.40 9.77 -5.77
C HIS A 306 -22.13 11.22 -6.17
N TRP A 307 -21.00 11.45 -6.83
CA TRP A 307 -20.57 12.75 -7.34
C TRP A 307 -20.07 12.63 -8.77
N THR A 308 -20.27 13.72 -9.54
CA THR A 308 -19.67 13.83 -10.87
C THR A 308 -18.30 14.49 -10.76
N VAL A 309 -17.31 13.84 -11.35
CA VAL A 309 -15.94 14.37 -11.51
C VAL A 309 -15.67 14.73 -12.96
N ALA A 310 -14.48 15.24 -13.28
CA ALA A 310 -14.20 15.73 -14.62
C ALA A 310 -13.88 14.61 -15.63
N LEU A 311 -13.39 14.97 -16.83
CA LEU A 311 -13.27 14.06 -17.98
C LEU A 311 -12.17 13.02 -17.79
N ILE A 312 -12.49 11.77 -18.07
CA ILE A 312 -11.62 10.59 -18.09
C ILE A 312 -10.79 10.53 -16.80
N PRO A 313 -11.43 10.28 -15.66
CA PRO A 313 -10.70 10.04 -14.43
C PRO A 313 -9.92 8.72 -14.52
N THR A 314 -8.73 8.69 -13.95
CA THR A 314 -7.79 7.56 -14.02
C THR A 314 -7.46 6.96 -12.68
N ASP A 315 -7.50 7.74 -11.60
CA ASP A 315 -7.16 7.25 -10.27
C ASP A 315 -7.94 7.96 -9.17
N ILE A 316 -8.08 7.30 -8.01
CA ILE A 316 -8.84 7.76 -6.86
C ILE A 316 -8.12 7.41 -5.55
N CYS A 317 -8.10 8.34 -4.62
CA CYS A 317 -7.68 8.08 -3.24
C CYS A 317 -8.74 8.61 -2.27
N TYR A 318 -9.26 7.74 -1.41
CA TYR A 318 -10.00 8.12 -0.21
C TYR A 318 -8.98 8.41 0.88
N PHE A 319 -8.91 9.63 1.34
CA PHE A 319 -8.04 10.06 2.42
C PHE A 319 -8.89 10.35 3.66
N SER A 320 -8.79 9.48 4.65
CA SER A 320 -9.37 9.75 5.96
C SER A 320 -8.46 10.67 6.75
N ASN A 321 -9.02 11.78 7.21
CA ASN A 321 -8.37 12.65 8.19
C ASN A 321 -8.57 12.16 9.63
N GLU A 322 -9.14 11.00 9.81
CA GLU A 322 -8.99 10.36 11.11
C GLU A 322 -7.51 10.47 11.45
N THR A 323 -7.19 11.28 12.47
CA THR A 323 -5.92 11.06 13.18
C THR A 323 -5.87 9.56 13.34
N PRO A 324 -4.84 8.88 12.79
CA PRO A 324 -4.72 7.46 13.08
C PRO A 324 -4.97 7.40 14.56
N VAL A 325 -6.13 6.84 14.94
CA VAL A 325 -6.46 6.60 16.36
C VAL A 325 -5.17 6.02 16.80
N SER A 326 -4.38 6.83 17.54
CA SER A 326 -2.99 6.57 17.90
C SER A 326 -3.01 5.10 18.13
N ASP A 327 -2.39 4.33 17.24
CA ASP A 327 -2.53 2.90 17.33
C ASP A 327 -2.85 2.61 18.79
N GLU A 328 -4.16 2.54 19.17
CA GLU A 328 -4.49 1.79 20.36
C GLU A 328 -3.92 0.49 19.92
N GLU A 329 -2.66 0.36 20.28
CA GLU A 329 -1.75 -0.69 19.91
C GLU A 329 -2.64 -1.90 19.83
N LEU A 330 -2.98 -2.33 18.59
CA LEU A 330 -3.58 -3.64 18.43
C LEU A 330 -2.78 -4.46 19.41
N PRO A 331 -3.37 -4.90 20.54
CA PRO A 331 -2.62 -5.23 21.75
C PRO A 331 -1.43 -6.03 21.27
N LEU A 332 -0.23 -5.45 21.41
CA LEU A 332 1.00 -5.97 20.79
C LEU A 332 0.94 -7.46 21.01
N PRO A 333 0.99 -8.32 20.00
CA PRO A 333 0.76 -9.74 20.18
C PRO A 333 1.51 -10.14 21.44
N GLN A 334 0.78 -10.59 22.48
CA GLN A 334 1.43 -10.87 23.75
C GLN A 334 2.44 -11.96 23.47
N ILE A 335 3.68 -11.56 23.34
CA ILE A 335 4.78 -12.48 23.06
C ILE A 335 5.27 -13.03 24.38
N THR A 336 5.17 -14.32 24.52
CA THR A 336 5.71 -15.05 25.66
C THR A 336 6.96 -15.82 25.21
N LEU A 337 8.08 -15.55 25.85
CA LEU A 337 9.30 -16.33 25.72
C LEU A 337 9.52 -17.13 26.99
N TYR A 338 9.54 -18.46 26.89
CA TYR A 338 9.68 -19.32 28.05
C TYR A 338 10.54 -20.58 27.78
N PRO A 339 11.29 -21.08 28.78
CA PRO A 339 11.52 -20.46 30.08
C PRO A 339 12.35 -19.19 29.95
N ASN A 340 12.09 -18.19 30.77
CA ASN A 340 12.92 -16.99 30.86
C ASN A 340 13.09 -16.65 32.36
N PRO A 341 14.25 -16.91 32.98
CA PRO A 341 15.54 -17.28 32.37
C PRO A 341 15.59 -18.68 31.73
N VAL A 342 16.41 -18.81 30.70
CA VAL A 342 16.68 -20.05 29.98
C VAL A 342 18.16 -20.49 30.17
N ASN A 343 18.42 -21.79 30.25
CA ASN A 343 19.80 -22.29 30.28
C ASN A 343 20.47 -22.12 28.90
N LYS A 344 21.79 -21.82 28.88
CA LYS A 344 22.56 -21.59 27.63
C LYS A 344 22.50 -22.77 26.64
N ASP A 345 22.28 -23.99 27.14
CA ASP A 345 22.13 -25.21 26.32
C ASP A 345 20.64 -25.69 26.32
N GLY A 346 19.71 -24.83 26.72
CA GLY A 346 18.30 -25.14 26.84
C GLY A 346 17.48 -24.77 25.60
N ILE A 347 16.20 -25.08 25.68
CA ILE A 347 15.22 -24.72 24.64
C ILE A 347 14.47 -23.48 25.09
N LEU A 348 14.43 -22.47 24.25
CA LEU A 348 13.61 -21.28 24.36
C LEU A 348 12.42 -21.39 23.42
N ASN A 349 11.21 -21.30 23.94
CA ASN A 349 9.99 -21.30 23.15
C ASN A 349 9.49 -19.87 23.02
N PHE A 350 9.07 -19.52 21.82
CA PHE A 350 8.39 -18.26 21.50
C PHE A 350 6.92 -18.58 21.21
N LYS A 351 6.01 -17.80 21.79
CA LYS A 351 4.59 -17.90 21.52
C LYS A 351 3.97 -16.51 21.42
N ALA A 352 3.18 -16.25 20.37
CA ALA A 352 2.38 -15.06 20.17
C ALA A 352 0.89 -15.44 20.13
N ASP A 353 0.01 -14.56 20.64
CA ASP A 353 -1.42 -14.84 20.78
C ASP A 353 -2.18 -14.95 19.45
N ASN A 354 -1.62 -14.47 18.35
CA ASN A 354 -2.16 -14.56 17.00
C ASN A 354 -1.26 -15.37 16.08
N ALA A 355 -1.77 -15.86 14.96
CA ALA A 355 -1.02 -16.57 13.94
C ALA A 355 0.02 -15.64 13.26
N PHE A 356 0.98 -15.17 14.06
CA PHE A 356 2.05 -14.29 13.62
C PHE A 356 3.05 -15.08 12.77
N TYR A 357 3.36 -14.55 11.59
CA TYR A 357 4.43 -15.01 10.73
C TYR A 357 5.49 -13.92 10.65
N GLY A 358 6.75 -14.25 10.89
CA GLY A 358 7.83 -13.28 10.88
C GLY A 358 9.12 -13.86 11.41
N GLU A 359 9.99 -13.00 11.88
CA GLU A 359 11.30 -13.39 12.41
C GLU A 359 11.47 -12.92 13.85
N LEU A 360 12.00 -13.80 14.68
CA LEU A 360 12.54 -13.45 15.99
C LEU A 360 14.03 -13.16 15.84
N LYS A 361 14.45 -11.93 16.09
CA LYS A 361 15.84 -11.49 16.10
C LYS A 361 16.29 -11.26 17.54
N ILE A 362 17.44 -11.84 17.92
CA ILE A 362 18.01 -11.72 19.27
C ILE A 362 19.35 -11.00 19.20
N TYR A 363 19.55 -10.02 20.08
CA TYR A 363 20.71 -9.13 20.12
C TYR A 363 21.41 -9.19 21.48
N ASN A 364 22.73 -9.09 21.49
CA ASN A 364 23.50 -8.92 22.72
C ASN A 364 23.45 -7.46 23.22
N LEU A 365 24.06 -7.20 24.37
CA LEU A 365 24.14 -5.86 24.97
C LEU A 365 24.87 -4.81 24.11
N LYS A 366 25.66 -5.24 23.13
CA LYS A 366 26.33 -4.36 22.17
C LYS A 366 25.48 -4.05 20.94
N GLY A 367 24.22 -4.53 20.89
CA GLY A 367 23.34 -4.38 19.73
C GLY A 367 23.65 -5.29 18.56
N GLN A 368 24.58 -6.22 18.70
CA GLN A 368 24.92 -7.16 17.64
C GLN A 368 23.89 -8.29 17.59
N LYS A 369 23.35 -8.59 16.40
CA LYS A 369 22.43 -9.71 16.19
C LYS A 369 23.17 -11.03 16.39
N VAL A 370 22.74 -11.84 17.35
CA VAL A 370 23.34 -13.14 17.71
C VAL A 370 22.53 -14.32 17.22
N LEU A 371 21.22 -14.13 16.96
CA LEU A 371 20.36 -15.18 16.49
C LEU A 371 19.17 -14.59 15.71
N GLN A 372 18.74 -15.31 14.67
CA GLN A 372 17.55 -15.02 13.88
C GLN A 372 16.82 -16.33 13.59
N VAL A 373 15.51 -16.37 13.86
CA VAL A 373 14.70 -17.59 13.76
C VAL A 373 13.35 -17.25 13.15
N PRO A 374 12.89 -17.99 12.13
CA PRO A 374 11.55 -17.80 11.59
C PRO A 374 10.49 -18.21 12.63
N VAL A 375 9.42 -17.43 12.71
CA VAL A 375 8.24 -17.70 13.53
C VAL A 375 7.11 -18.10 12.59
N GLN A 376 6.50 -19.26 12.81
CA GLN A 376 5.38 -19.76 12.01
C GLN A 376 4.16 -19.99 12.89
N LYS A 377 3.01 -19.49 12.45
CA LYS A 377 1.72 -19.59 13.19
C LYS A 377 1.81 -19.15 14.66
N GLY A 378 2.59 -18.11 14.91
CA GLY A 378 2.78 -17.58 16.26
C GLY A 378 3.72 -18.37 17.15
N GLU A 379 4.41 -19.39 16.65
CA GLU A 379 5.30 -20.23 17.46
C GLU A 379 6.68 -20.40 16.84
N ALA A 380 7.70 -20.43 17.69
CA ALA A 380 9.04 -20.88 17.34
C ALA A 380 9.67 -21.62 18.51
N ARG A 381 10.41 -22.67 18.23
CA ARG A 381 11.20 -23.45 19.20
C ARG A 381 12.66 -23.34 18.86
N ILE A 382 13.45 -22.84 19.81
CA ILE A 382 14.83 -22.45 19.61
C ILE A 382 15.71 -23.30 20.54
N ASP A 383 16.53 -24.18 19.97
CA ASP A 383 17.58 -24.85 20.70
C ASP A 383 18.79 -23.93 20.77
N LEU A 384 19.16 -23.48 21.97
CA LEU A 384 20.27 -22.59 22.21
C LEU A 384 21.63 -23.32 22.19
N LYS A 385 21.61 -24.62 22.26
CA LYS A 385 22.83 -25.44 22.27
C LYS A 385 23.64 -25.18 21.00
N GLY A 386 24.92 -24.82 21.19
CA GLY A 386 25.83 -24.54 20.07
C GLY A 386 25.57 -23.20 19.31
N LYS A 387 24.67 -22.35 19.78
CA LYS A 387 24.42 -21.04 19.18
C LYS A 387 25.34 -19.90 19.64
N GLY A 388 26.34 -20.22 20.50
CA GLY A 388 27.31 -19.22 20.97
C GLY A 388 26.73 -18.18 21.94
N MET A 389 25.56 -18.41 22.48
CA MET A 389 24.95 -17.51 23.48
C MET A 389 25.49 -17.84 24.86
N GLY A 390 26.34 -16.96 25.40
CA GLY A 390 26.83 -17.06 26.77
C GLY A 390 25.79 -16.63 27.80
N SER A 391 26.05 -16.91 29.08
CA SER A 391 25.20 -16.39 30.16
C SER A 391 25.20 -14.87 30.13
N GLY A 392 24.00 -14.27 30.22
CA GLY A 392 23.85 -12.82 30.13
C GLY A 392 22.44 -12.35 29.75
N LEU A 393 22.30 -11.04 29.59
CA LEU A 393 21.09 -10.38 29.14
C LEU A 393 21.15 -10.18 27.63
N TYR A 394 20.04 -10.54 26.97
CA TYR A 394 19.82 -10.34 25.56
C TYR A 394 18.51 -9.60 25.33
N PHE A 395 18.40 -8.95 24.19
CA PHE A 395 17.15 -8.32 23.75
C PHE A 395 16.61 -9.05 22.54
N TYR A 396 15.29 -9.14 22.45
CA TYR A 396 14.66 -9.66 21.25
C TYR A 396 13.78 -8.61 20.58
N HIS A 397 13.61 -8.77 19.28
CA HIS A 397 12.72 -8.01 18.44
C HIS A 397 11.98 -8.97 17.49
N SER A 398 10.66 -8.83 17.41
CA SER A 398 9.82 -9.62 16.49
C SER A 398 8.63 -8.76 16.10
N GLY A 399 8.58 -8.30 14.84
CA GLY A 399 7.64 -7.25 14.42
C GLY A 399 7.78 -5.99 15.27
N LYS A 400 6.70 -5.44 15.81
CA LYS A 400 6.71 -4.31 16.75
C LYS A 400 7.05 -4.71 18.20
N ALA A 401 7.05 -6.00 18.53
CA ALA A 401 7.27 -6.46 19.88
C ALA A 401 8.75 -6.58 20.25
N LYS A 402 9.11 -6.14 21.46
CA LYS A 402 10.46 -6.12 21.98
C LYS A 402 10.47 -6.61 23.42
N GLY A 403 11.55 -7.25 23.85
CA GLY A 403 11.68 -7.65 25.23
C GLY A 403 13.07 -8.16 25.59
N LYS A 404 13.16 -8.82 26.74
CA LYS A 404 14.44 -9.27 27.32
C LYS A 404 14.46 -10.78 27.49
N ILE A 405 15.62 -11.40 27.27
CA ILE A 405 15.91 -12.81 27.51
C ILE A 405 17.10 -12.87 28.47
N ILE A 406 16.97 -13.67 29.51
CA ILE A 406 18.07 -13.96 30.45
C ILE A 406 18.55 -15.37 30.18
N VAL A 407 19.80 -15.52 29.76
CA VAL A 407 20.49 -16.81 29.57
C VAL A 407 21.37 -17.09 30.79
N LYS A 408 21.22 -18.27 31.37
CA LYS A 408 22.01 -18.75 32.51
C LYS A 408 23.06 -19.75 32.11
#